data_946d4ac73b6c451c930a8fa4a5fe4c6f
#
_entry.id   946d4ac73b6c451c930a8fa4a5fe4c6f
#
_cell.length_a   1.000
_cell.length_b   1.000
_cell.length_c   1.000
_cell.angle_alpha   90.00
_cell.angle_beta   90.00
_cell.angle_gamma   90.00
#
_symmetry.space_group_name_H-M   'P 1'
#
loop_
_entity.id
_entity.type
_entity.pdbx_description
1 polymer ?
#
loop_
_entity_poly.entity_id
_entity_poly.type
_entity_poly.pdbx_seq_one_letter_code
_entity_poly.pdbx_strand_id
1 'polypeptide(L)'
;MRLPLIATSLVLLLSACTWVQMAPEAGGVRVLAPGAAPADCEKRGDVTVSVKDSVAFYERNALRVRDELETLARNEAPGIQANAVQPLGDPADGAQRFAAYRCSGR
;
A
#
# COMPACT_ATOMS: atom_id res chain seq x y z
N MET A 1 -49.78 16.56 -13.56
CA MET A 1 -49.33 16.52 -13.22
C MET A 1 -48.33 16.18 -12.91
N ARG A 2 -47.84 16.02 -12.55
CA ARG A 2 -46.90 15.88 -12.22
C ARG A 2 -46.13 15.51 -11.47
N LEU A 3 -45.61 15.20 -11.24
CA LEU A 3 -44.95 14.81 -10.49
C LEU A 3 -43.84 14.78 -10.11
N PRO A 4 -43.29 14.81 -9.57
CA PRO A 4 -42.21 15.02 -9.17
C PRO A 4 -41.44 14.20 -8.75
N LEU A 5 -41.03 13.95 -8.63
CA LEU A 5 -40.22 13.25 -8.28
C LEU A 5 -39.23 13.33 -7.71
N ILE A 6 -38.89 13.34 -7.06
CA ILE A 6 -37.95 13.49 -6.43
C ILE A 6 -37.03 12.72 -6.29
N ALA A 7 -36.28 12.61 -6.56
CA ALA A 7 -35.28 12.04 -6.59
C ALA A 7 -34.60 11.97 -5.61
N THR A 8 -34.68 11.95 -4.87
CA THR A 8 -33.98 11.90 -3.90
C THR A 8 -32.85 11.22 -3.96
N SER A 9 -32.05 11.51 -4.31
CA SER A 9 -30.92 11.02 -4.46
C SER A 9 -30.19 10.79 -3.40
N LEU A 10 -30.08 10.11 -2.96
CA LEU A 10 -29.36 9.88 -1.99
C LEU A 10 -28.08 9.63 -2.18
N VAL A 11 -27.34 10.12 -1.92
CA VAL A 11 -26.09 10.01 -2.03
C VAL A 11 -25.44 9.39 -1.04
N LEU A 12 -24.98 8.70 -1.01
CA LEU A 12 -24.28 8.14 -0.20
C LEU A 12 -23.03 8.31 -0.13
N LEU A 13 -22.52 8.71 0.52
CA LEU A 13 -21.29 8.92 0.63
C LEU A 13 -20.59 8.02 1.30
N LEU A 14 -19.96 7.46 1.10
CA LEU A 14 -19.18 6.71 1.61
C LEU A 14 -18.18 7.11 2.29
N SER A 15 -17.96 7.04 3.11
CA SER A 15 -16.99 7.42 3.79
C SER A 15 -15.85 6.98 3.58
N ALA A 16 -15.04 7.54 3.68
CA ALA A 16 -13.90 7.21 3.44
C ALA A 16 -13.30 6.38 4.32
N CYS A 17 -12.89 5.44 4.07
CA CYS A 17 -12.35 4.64 4.86
C CYS A 17 -11.05 5.01 4.98
N THR A 18 -10.46 5.01 5.99
CA THR A 18 -9.17 5.32 6.09
C THR A 18 -8.33 4.17 5.95
N TRP A 19 -8.76 3.05 5.58
CA TRP A 19 -7.92 1.95 5.42
C TRP A 19 -7.25 1.95 4.10
N VAL A 20 -6.04 1.51 3.98
CA VAL A 20 -5.37 1.36 2.72
C VAL A 20 -5.88 0.09 2.08
N GLN A 21 -6.36 0.20 0.89
CA GLN A 21 -6.90 -0.95 0.22
C GLN A 21 -5.85 -1.60 -0.65
N MET A 22 -5.87 -2.91 -0.74
CA MET A 22 -4.96 -3.63 -1.59
C MET A 22 -5.46 -3.62 -3.01
N ALA A 23 -4.63 -3.19 -3.92
CA ALA A 23 -5.02 -3.19 -5.31
C ALA A 23 -5.15 -4.61 -5.83
N PRO A 24 -5.90 -4.83 -6.87
CA PRO A 24 -6.15 -6.19 -7.31
C PRO A 24 -4.92 -7.00 -7.60
N GLU A 25 -3.90 -6.42 -8.22
CA GLU A 25 -2.77 -7.20 -8.53
C GLU A 25 -1.81 -7.32 -7.43
N ALA A 26 -2.01 -6.59 -6.37
CA ALA A 26 -1.04 -6.57 -5.30
C ALA A 26 -1.10 -7.82 -4.47
N GLY A 27 -2.17 -8.57 -4.58
CA GLY A 27 -2.26 -9.78 -3.79
C GLY A 27 -1.19 -10.77 -4.12
N GLY A 28 -0.61 -10.71 -5.30
CA GLY A 28 0.44 -11.61 -5.66
C GLY A 28 1.82 -11.11 -5.37
N VAL A 29 1.95 -9.92 -4.79
CA VAL A 29 3.25 -9.38 -4.50
C VAL A 29 3.66 -9.82 -3.11
N ARG A 30 4.86 -10.36 -2.98
CA ARG A 30 5.31 -10.85 -1.70
C ARG A 30 6.13 -9.80 -0.99
N VAL A 31 6.12 -9.84 0.33
CA VAL A 31 6.97 -8.96 1.11
C VAL A 31 8.12 -9.82 1.60
N LEU A 32 9.32 -9.46 1.21
CA LEU A 32 10.49 -10.23 1.56
C LEU A 32 11.08 -9.72 2.87
N ALA A 33 11.79 -10.57 3.55
CA ALA A 33 12.43 -10.15 4.78
C ALA A 33 13.55 -9.16 4.47
N PRO A 34 13.82 -8.23 5.34
CA PRO A 34 14.90 -7.30 5.11
C PRO A 34 16.21 -8.06 5.03
N GLY A 35 17.16 -7.53 4.35
CA GLY A 35 18.45 -8.15 4.26
C GLY A 35 19.02 -8.09 2.88
N ALA A 36 19.79 -9.08 2.54
CA ALA A 36 20.47 -9.08 1.27
C ALA A 36 19.49 -9.21 0.14
N ALA A 37 19.88 -8.78 -1.02
CA ALA A 37 19.04 -8.91 -2.17
C ALA A 37 18.79 -10.38 -2.47
N PRO A 38 17.60 -10.72 -2.83
CA PRO A 38 17.28 -12.12 -3.09
C PRO A 38 17.97 -12.62 -4.35
N ALA A 39 18.34 -13.87 -4.31
CA ALA A 39 19.13 -14.41 -5.40
C ALA A 39 18.43 -14.53 -6.71
N ASP A 40 17.23 -14.95 -6.74
CA ASP A 40 16.56 -15.15 -8.01
C ASP A 40 15.70 -14.01 -8.40
N CYS A 41 16.03 -12.83 -8.01
CA CYS A 41 15.18 -11.69 -8.25
C CYS A 41 15.97 -10.58 -8.91
N GLU A 42 15.29 -9.87 -9.78
CA GLU A 42 15.90 -8.77 -10.47
C GLU A 42 15.35 -7.49 -9.93
N LYS A 43 16.17 -6.56 -9.56
CA LYS A 43 15.67 -5.33 -8.99
C LYS A 43 15.01 -4.48 -10.04
N ARG A 44 13.82 -4.02 -9.74
CA ARG A 44 13.08 -3.18 -10.67
C ARG A 44 13.16 -1.73 -10.27
N GLY A 45 13.42 -1.43 -9.01
CA GLY A 45 13.48 -0.06 -8.58
C GLY A 45 13.20 0.04 -7.12
N ASP A 46 13.15 1.26 -6.62
CA ASP A 46 12.80 1.49 -5.24
C ASP A 46 11.45 2.16 -5.20
N VAL A 47 10.72 1.89 -4.15
CA VAL A 47 9.41 2.47 -3.96
C VAL A 47 9.40 3.12 -2.60
N THR A 48 8.98 4.36 -2.53
CA THR A 48 8.83 5.05 -1.25
C THR A 48 7.36 5.31 -1.04
N VAL A 49 6.85 4.89 0.09
CA VAL A 49 5.43 5.05 0.38
C VAL A 49 5.27 5.73 1.71
N SER A 50 4.15 6.35 1.94
CA SER A 50 3.90 7.00 3.21
C SER A 50 2.43 7.04 3.56
N VAL A 51 2.17 7.12 4.83
CA VAL A 51 0.81 7.27 5.33
C VAL A 51 0.83 8.35 6.36
N LYS A 52 -0.34 8.91 6.69
CA LYS A 52 -0.37 9.86 7.68
C LYS A 52 -0.28 9.16 8.94
N ASP A 53 0.75 9.28 9.68
CA ASP A 53 0.92 8.48 10.84
C ASP A 53 0.48 9.17 12.07
N SER A 54 0.10 10.40 12.05
CA SER A 54 -0.24 10.95 13.23
C SER A 54 -1.25 11.90 13.10
N VAL A 55 -2.10 12.06 13.96
CA VAL A 55 -3.01 12.84 13.79
C VAL A 55 -3.03 13.52 14.95
N ALA A 56 -2.32 14.30 15.07
CA ALA A 56 -2.35 15.11 16.06
C ALA A 56 -2.23 14.55 17.36
N PHE A 57 -2.95 13.91 17.83
CA PHE A 57 -2.86 13.51 19.09
C PHE A 57 -2.72 12.13 19.41
N TYR A 58 -2.80 11.36 18.55
CA TYR A 58 -2.65 10.07 18.76
C TYR A 58 -1.61 9.48 18.16
N GLU A 59 -0.95 8.53 18.57
CA GLU A 59 -0.01 7.82 17.94
C GLU A 59 -0.58 6.67 17.31
N ARG A 60 -0.45 6.39 16.12
CA ARG A 60 -0.92 5.22 15.49
C ARG A 60 -0.11 4.04 15.93
N ASN A 61 -0.74 2.92 16.00
CA ASN A 61 -0.08 1.71 16.32
C ASN A 61 1.00 1.42 15.31
N ALA A 62 2.19 1.17 15.74
CA ALA A 62 3.30 0.95 14.83
C ALA A 62 3.09 -0.23 13.90
N LEU A 63 2.47 -1.29 14.39
CA LEU A 63 2.24 -2.40 13.53
C LEU A 63 1.25 -2.07 12.45
N ARG A 64 0.26 -1.28 12.77
CA ARG A 64 -0.69 -0.91 11.80
C ARG A 64 -0.07 -0.05 10.75
N VAL A 65 0.79 0.88 11.14
CA VAL A 65 1.44 1.72 10.16
C VAL A 65 2.31 0.87 9.25
N ARG A 66 3.03 -0.09 9.82
CA ARG A 66 3.87 -0.94 9.01
C ARG A 66 3.03 -1.76 8.03
N ASP A 67 1.90 -2.27 8.45
CA ASP A 67 1.05 -2.99 7.54
C ASP A 67 0.54 -2.14 6.42
N GLU A 68 0.20 -0.91 6.71
CA GLU A 68 -0.30 -0.04 5.68
C GLU A 68 0.80 0.32 4.69
N LEU A 69 2.01 0.52 5.19
CA LEU A 69 3.11 0.83 4.28
C LEU A 69 3.42 -0.35 3.40
N GLU A 70 3.35 -1.56 3.93
CA GLU A 70 3.58 -2.73 3.10
C GLU A 70 2.50 -2.86 2.05
N THR A 71 1.27 -2.58 2.40
CA THR A 71 0.20 -2.65 1.42
C THR A 71 0.42 -1.63 0.31
N LEU A 72 0.83 -0.43 0.68
CA LEU A 72 1.10 0.57 -0.34
C LEU A 72 2.24 0.16 -1.25
N ALA A 73 3.28 -0.42 -0.69
CA ALA A 73 4.40 -0.86 -1.51
C ALA A 73 3.95 -1.97 -2.45
N ARG A 74 3.14 -2.88 -1.96
CA ARG A 74 2.65 -3.96 -2.81
C ARG A 74 1.76 -3.42 -3.91
N ASN A 75 1.01 -2.38 -3.61
CA ASN A 75 0.16 -1.77 -4.63
C ASN A 75 0.97 -1.12 -5.74
N GLU A 76 2.16 -0.61 -5.40
CA GLU A 76 2.97 0.03 -6.42
C GLU A 76 3.76 -0.95 -7.27
N ALA A 77 4.06 -2.09 -6.74
CA ALA A 77 4.97 -3.01 -7.41
C ALA A 77 4.55 -3.43 -8.81
N PRO A 78 3.29 -3.75 -9.06
CA PRO A 78 2.96 -4.17 -10.42
C PRO A 78 3.23 -3.09 -11.46
N GLY A 79 3.16 -1.84 -11.06
CA GLY A 79 3.38 -0.76 -12.00
C GLY A 79 4.79 -0.70 -12.51
N ILE A 80 5.75 -1.29 -11.81
CA ILE A 80 7.10 -1.36 -12.32
C ILE A 80 7.49 -2.80 -12.55
N GLN A 81 6.48 -3.64 -12.71
CA GLN A 81 6.70 -5.03 -13.07
C GLN A 81 7.45 -5.79 -12.02
N ALA A 82 7.18 -5.49 -10.78
CA ALA A 82 7.78 -6.19 -9.67
C ALA A 82 6.75 -7.11 -9.05
N ASN A 83 7.19 -8.20 -8.47
CA ASN A 83 6.28 -9.09 -7.78
C ASN A 83 6.76 -9.36 -6.35
N ALA A 84 7.71 -8.59 -5.88
CA ALA A 84 8.15 -8.69 -4.50
C ALA A 84 8.68 -7.35 -4.05
N VAL A 85 8.51 -7.04 -2.78
CA VAL A 85 9.06 -5.80 -2.23
C VAL A 85 9.81 -6.17 -0.98
N GLN A 86 10.87 -5.45 -0.68
CA GLN A 86 11.69 -5.73 0.46
C GLN A 86 11.95 -4.46 1.22
N PRO A 87 11.67 -4.42 2.50
CA PRO A 87 11.91 -3.18 3.25
C PRO A 87 13.38 -2.80 3.24
N LEU A 88 13.66 -1.53 3.07
CA LEU A 88 15.00 -1.06 3.09
C LEU A 88 15.33 -0.32 4.37
N GLY A 89 14.49 -0.33 5.27
CA GLY A 89 14.74 0.33 6.53
C GLY A 89 13.45 0.33 7.28
N ASP A 90 13.47 0.80 8.48
CA ASP A 90 12.27 0.84 9.27
C ASP A 90 11.42 2.02 8.88
N PRO A 91 10.14 1.96 9.13
CA PRO A 91 9.31 3.12 8.89
C PRO A 91 9.77 4.29 9.74
N ALA A 92 9.70 5.45 9.18
CA ALA A 92 10.06 6.66 9.91
C ALA A 92 9.13 7.75 9.47
N ASP A 93 8.51 8.39 10.43
CA ASP A 93 7.60 9.50 10.13
C ASP A 93 6.54 9.09 9.13
N GLY A 94 6.06 7.89 9.26
CA GLY A 94 5.00 7.42 8.39
C GLY A 94 5.44 7.10 6.99
N ALA A 95 6.73 6.97 6.74
CA ALA A 95 7.20 6.66 5.41
C ALA A 95 8.18 5.51 5.45
N GLN A 96 8.35 4.84 4.35
CA GLN A 96 9.28 3.73 4.28
C GLN A 96 9.68 3.48 2.83
N ARG A 97 10.91 3.07 2.64
CA ARG A 97 11.39 2.71 1.31
C ARG A 97 11.47 1.22 1.19
N PHE A 98 11.20 0.75 0.02
CA PHE A 98 11.28 -0.67 -0.30
C PHE A 98 12.02 -0.83 -1.60
N ALA A 99 12.76 -1.90 -1.71
CA ALA A 99 13.28 -2.29 -3.01
C ALA A 99 12.24 -3.18 -3.66
N ALA A 100 12.01 -3.01 -4.92
CA ALA A 100 11.03 -3.81 -5.63
C ALA A 100 11.74 -4.73 -6.59
N TYR A 101 11.37 -5.98 -6.59
CA TYR A 101 12.03 -6.99 -7.38
C TYR A 101 11.05 -7.78 -8.21
N ARG A 102 11.57 -8.31 -9.30
CA ARG A 102 10.82 -9.28 -10.04
C ARG A 102 11.53 -10.59 -9.81
N CYS A 103 10.86 -11.50 -9.15
CA CYS A 103 11.45 -12.77 -8.81
C CYS A 103 10.86 -13.85 -9.69
N SER A 104 11.72 -14.73 -10.13
CA SER A 104 11.21 -15.79 -10.93
C SER A 104 10.82 -16.86 -10.04
N GLY A 105 10.22 -17.70 -10.21
CA GLY A 105 9.90 -18.70 -9.45
C GLY A 105 8.85 -18.55 -8.62
N ARG A 106 8.22 -18.13 -8.55
CA ARG A 106 7.17 -18.04 -7.80
C ARG A 106 7.14 -17.78 -6.79
#